data_9d976f6eeabdab7ad4d6b807900b0810
#
_entry.id   9d976f6eeabdab7ad4d6b807900b0810
#
_cell.length_a   1.000
_cell.length_b   1.000
_cell.length_c   1.000
_cell.angle_alpha   90.00
_cell.angle_beta   90.00
_cell.angle_gamma   90.00
#
_symmetry.space_group_name_H-M   'P 1'
#
loop_
_entity.id
_entity.type
_entity.pdbx_description
1 polymer ?
#
loop_
_entity_poly.entity_id
_entity_poly.type
_entity_poly.pdbx_seq_one_letter_code
_entity_poly.pdbx_strand_id
1 'polypeptide(L)'
;MKEALSSFDVTAVVKELQRYVDWNLDKVYQPTREHLILALKSRGEGKEFINFFVGKWLFRSTKTKEMPQQPTDFAMMLRKRVSNARLTGVRQQGFERIIVLTLEKDGKYELVLELFAEGNVVLVKDGIIIQPLISRTWKHRVVRARREFAFPPPIPDPSEMDQGAIMEMMKASDADIVRTLATRMNLGGRYSEEACARLGIDPHR
;
A
#
# COMPACT_ATOMS: atom_id res chain seq x y z
N MET A 1 -18.54 9.54 4.07
CA MET A 1 -17.12 9.97 4.14
C MET A 1 -16.27 8.81 3.64
N LYS A 2 -15.17 9.05 2.92
CA LYS A 2 -14.29 7.98 2.44
C LYS A 2 -13.50 7.40 3.62
N GLU A 3 -13.51 6.08 3.79
CA GLU A 3 -12.90 5.42 4.96
C GLU A 3 -11.48 4.93 4.72
N ALA A 4 -11.10 4.70 3.45
CA ALA A 4 -9.78 4.24 3.05
C ALA A 4 -9.45 4.65 1.61
N LEU A 5 -8.17 4.58 1.23
CA LEU A 5 -7.73 4.77 -0.15
C LEU A 5 -8.23 3.62 -1.04
N SER A 6 -8.70 3.97 -2.24
CA SER A 6 -8.95 3.01 -3.33
C SER A 6 -7.67 2.73 -4.12
N SER A 7 -7.71 1.78 -5.06
CA SER A 7 -6.58 1.51 -5.96
C SER A 7 -6.21 2.72 -6.82
N PHE A 8 -7.20 3.49 -7.28
CA PHE A 8 -6.96 4.77 -8.00
C PHE A 8 -6.25 5.80 -7.13
N ASP A 9 -6.64 5.93 -5.84
CA ASP A 9 -5.96 6.85 -4.94
C ASP A 9 -4.53 6.42 -4.71
N VAL A 10 -4.29 5.11 -4.58
CA VAL A 10 -2.94 4.56 -4.45
C VAL A 10 -2.09 4.90 -5.67
N THR A 11 -2.65 4.81 -6.90
CA THR A 11 -1.97 5.24 -8.12
C THR A 11 -1.56 6.71 -8.05
N ALA A 12 -2.46 7.58 -7.61
CA ALA A 12 -2.17 9.02 -7.46
C ALA A 12 -1.11 9.28 -6.39
N VAL A 13 -1.25 8.64 -5.23
CA VAL A 13 -0.28 8.74 -4.12
C VAL A 13 1.10 8.25 -4.55
N VAL A 14 1.20 7.12 -5.26
CA VAL A 14 2.48 6.61 -5.76
C VAL A 14 3.15 7.60 -6.71
N LYS A 15 2.39 8.29 -7.57
CA LYS A 15 2.92 9.37 -8.41
C LYS A 15 3.47 10.53 -7.59
N GLU A 16 2.76 10.95 -6.54
CA GLU A 16 3.24 12.00 -5.64
C GLU A 16 4.50 11.59 -4.89
N LEU A 17 4.61 10.32 -4.50
CA LEU A 17 5.75 9.81 -3.76
C LEU A 17 7.02 9.64 -4.60
N GLN A 18 6.94 9.65 -5.94
CA GLN A 18 8.13 9.61 -6.81
C GLN A 18 9.11 10.75 -6.52
N ARG A 19 8.63 11.90 -6.05
CA ARG A 19 9.49 13.03 -5.66
C ARG A 19 10.49 12.70 -4.54
N TYR A 20 10.23 11.65 -3.76
CA TYR A 20 11.09 11.21 -2.66
C TYR A 20 12.11 10.15 -3.08
N VAL A 21 12.12 9.74 -4.34
CA VAL A 21 13.20 8.90 -4.87
C VAL A 21 14.51 9.66 -4.71
N ASP A 22 15.54 8.95 -4.30
CA ASP A 22 16.87 9.44 -3.88
C ASP A 22 16.92 10.16 -2.52
N TRP A 23 15.81 10.31 -1.81
CA TRP A 23 15.84 10.74 -0.42
C TRP A 23 16.23 9.59 0.52
N ASN A 24 16.76 9.93 1.70
CA ASN A 24 17.10 8.94 2.71
C ASN A 24 15.99 8.80 3.74
N LEU A 25 15.70 7.56 4.12
CA LEU A 25 14.83 7.25 5.26
C LEU A 25 15.58 7.54 6.56
N ASP A 26 15.45 8.76 7.07
CA ASP A 26 16.13 9.24 8.26
C ASP A 26 15.69 8.46 9.52
N LYS A 27 14.39 8.36 9.75
CA LYS A 27 13.84 7.72 10.95
C LYS A 27 12.43 7.17 10.74
N VAL A 28 12.10 6.15 11.50
CA VAL A 28 10.75 5.57 11.55
C VAL A 28 10.15 5.80 12.93
N TYR A 29 8.90 6.23 12.98
CA TYR A 29 8.13 6.38 14.20
C TYR A 29 6.84 5.59 14.11
N GLN A 30 6.34 5.14 15.24
CA GLN A 30 5.06 4.44 15.34
C GLN A 30 4.29 4.96 16.56
N PRO A 31 3.52 6.06 16.39
CA PRO A 31 2.74 6.67 17.47
C PRO A 31 1.69 5.74 18.04
N THR A 32 1.05 4.94 17.22
CA THR A 32 0.10 3.89 17.61
C THR A 32 0.39 2.61 16.82
N ARG A 33 -0.22 1.51 17.22
CA ARG A 33 -0.08 0.23 16.48
C ARG A 33 -0.47 0.35 14.99
N GLU A 34 -1.40 1.23 14.68
CA GLU A 34 -1.94 1.42 13.32
C GLU A 34 -1.34 2.62 12.58
N HIS A 35 -0.46 3.40 13.19
CA HIS A 35 0.11 4.59 12.58
C HIS A 35 1.62 4.52 12.52
N LEU A 36 2.17 4.39 11.32
CA LEU A 36 3.60 4.45 11.05
C LEU A 36 3.93 5.78 10.37
N ILE A 37 5.06 6.39 10.74
CA ILE A 37 5.56 7.62 10.14
C ILE A 37 6.98 7.38 9.65
N LEU A 38 7.20 7.56 8.36
CA LEU A 38 8.50 7.50 7.73
C LEU A 38 9.02 8.92 7.55
N ALA A 39 10.09 9.27 8.25
CA ALA A 39 10.75 10.56 8.09
C ALA A 39 11.79 10.45 6.97
N LEU A 40 11.57 11.14 5.88
CA LEU A 40 12.47 11.23 4.74
C LEU A 40 13.27 12.54 4.79
N LYS A 41 14.54 12.50 4.38
CA LYS A 41 15.44 13.65 4.39
C LYS A 41 16.25 13.69 3.09
N SER A 42 16.34 14.88 2.50
CA SER A 42 17.24 15.19 1.39
C SER A 42 18.19 16.32 1.76
N ARG A 43 19.37 16.34 1.12
CA ARG A 43 20.30 17.47 1.22
C ARG A 43 19.72 18.63 0.41
N GLY A 44 19.36 19.73 1.08
CA GLY A 44 18.86 20.95 0.44
C GLY A 44 17.33 21.11 0.46
N GLU A 45 16.54 20.03 0.51
CA GLU A 45 15.08 20.13 0.56
C GLU A 45 14.48 19.94 1.96
N GLY A 46 15.32 19.57 2.94
CA GLY A 46 14.89 19.44 4.32
C GLY A 46 14.34 18.06 4.68
N LYS A 47 13.29 18.02 5.49
CA LYS A 47 12.70 16.80 6.05
C LYS A 47 11.20 16.82 5.86
N GLU A 48 10.66 15.72 5.31
CA GLU A 48 9.22 15.49 5.17
C GLU A 48 8.83 14.12 5.75
N PHE A 49 7.55 13.92 5.95
CA PHE A 49 7.01 12.75 6.62
C PHE A 49 5.94 12.09 5.78
N ILE A 50 6.06 10.78 5.59
CA ILE A 50 5.01 9.95 5.05
C ILE A 50 4.27 9.32 6.23
N ASN A 51 2.99 9.64 6.37
CA ASN A 51 2.10 9.07 7.37
C ASN A 51 1.37 7.89 6.76
N PHE A 52 1.48 6.73 7.36
CA PHE A 52 0.80 5.52 6.95
C PHE A 52 -0.12 5.02 8.08
N PHE A 53 -1.41 5.07 7.83
CA PHE A 53 -2.43 4.45 8.66
C PHE A 53 -2.76 3.08 8.08
N VAL A 54 -2.38 2.04 8.79
CA VAL A 54 -2.44 0.64 8.35
C VAL A 54 -3.85 0.29 7.88
N GLY A 55 -3.96 -0.23 6.67
CA GLY A 55 -5.25 -0.60 6.06
C GLY A 55 -6.11 0.56 5.55
N LYS A 56 -5.74 1.83 5.78
CA LYS A 56 -6.63 2.97 5.51
C LYS A 56 -6.03 4.05 4.64
N TRP A 57 -4.98 4.73 5.12
CA TRP A 57 -4.51 5.99 4.54
C TRP A 57 -3.00 6.03 4.41
N LEU A 58 -2.55 6.72 3.37
CA LEU A 58 -1.18 7.18 3.24
C LEU A 58 -1.19 8.61 2.70
N PHE A 59 -0.45 9.50 3.34
CA PHE A 59 -0.29 10.90 2.91
C PHE A 59 1.03 11.49 3.42
N ARG A 60 1.49 12.54 2.76
CA ARG A 60 2.67 13.30 3.15
C ARG A 60 2.32 14.47 4.08
N SER A 61 3.28 14.88 4.91
CA SER A 61 3.20 16.11 5.68
C SER A 61 4.58 16.71 5.92
N THR A 62 4.64 18.02 6.08
CA THR A 62 5.85 18.75 6.46
C THR A 62 5.98 18.90 7.98
N LYS A 63 4.86 18.69 8.69
CA LYS A 63 4.78 18.78 10.15
C LYS A 63 4.38 17.43 10.73
N THR A 64 4.86 17.13 11.92
CA THR A 64 4.44 15.98 12.69
C THR A 64 3.81 16.43 13.99
N LYS A 65 2.88 15.62 14.52
CA LYS A 65 2.45 15.70 15.92
C LYS A 65 3.60 15.22 16.81
N GLU A 66 3.42 15.36 18.11
CA GLU A 66 4.37 14.83 19.08
C GLU A 66 4.69 13.36 18.81
N MET A 67 5.97 13.05 18.82
CA MET A 67 6.45 11.69 18.61
C MET A 67 6.50 10.94 19.92
N PRO A 68 6.20 9.63 19.95
CA PRO A 68 6.29 8.86 21.17
C PRO A 68 7.72 8.89 21.72
N GLN A 69 7.85 9.07 23.02
CA GLN A 69 9.16 9.10 23.70
C GLN A 69 9.87 7.75 23.56
N GLN A 70 9.12 6.66 23.67
CA GLN A 70 9.64 5.31 23.50
C GLN A 70 9.14 4.72 22.16
N PRO A 71 10.06 4.26 21.31
CA PRO A 71 9.69 3.59 20.07
C PRO A 71 9.19 2.17 20.33
N THR A 72 8.26 1.69 19.52
CA THR A 72 7.83 0.29 19.53
C THR A 72 8.92 -0.64 19.02
N ASP A 73 8.85 -1.93 19.35
CA ASP A 73 9.79 -2.95 18.87
C ASP A 73 9.84 -3.00 17.34
N PHE A 74 8.69 -2.86 16.67
CA PHE A 74 8.61 -2.84 15.21
C PHE A 74 9.33 -1.61 14.63
N ALA A 75 9.11 -0.42 15.18
CA ALA A 75 9.82 0.78 14.76
C ALA A 75 11.34 0.67 15.02
N MET A 76 11.74 0.07 16.14
CA MET A 76 13.15 -0.17 16.46
C MET A 76 13.80 -1.15 15.49
N MET A 77 13.10 -2.22 15.13
CA MET A 77 13.56 -3.19 14.13
C MET A 77 13.74 -2.51 12.77
N LEU A 78 12.76 -1.72 12.30
CA LEU A 78 12.88 -0.96 11.06
C LEU A 78 14.08 0.00 11.11
N ARG A 79 14.23 0.77 12.21
CA ARG A 79 15.38 1.68 12.38
C ARG A 79 16.71 0.94 12.26
N LYS A 80 16.85 -0.22 12.92
CA LYS A 80 18.07 -1.03 12.87
C LYS A 80 18.43 -1.45 11.44
N ARG A 81 17.44 -1.74 10.59
CA ARG A 81 17.65 -2.29 9.24
C ARG A 81 17.74 -1.21 8.17
N VAL A 82 16.85 -0.23 8.19
CA VAL A 82 16.66 0.70 7.07
C VAL A 82 16.84 2.18 7.40
N SER A 83 17.27 2.56 8.62
CA SER A 83 17.66 3.97 8.87
C SER A 83 18.82 4.37 7.97
N ASN A 84 18.72 5.57 7.39
CA ASN A 84 19.63 6.14 6.40
C ASN A 84 19.70 5.35 5.07
N ALA A 85 18.79 4.41 4.85
CA ALA A 85 18.65 3.79 3.53
C ALA A 85 18.13 4.81 2.52
N ARG A 86 18.67 4.77 1.29
CA ARG A 86 18.18 5.56 0.16
C ARG A 86 16.90 4.94 -0.39
N LEU A 87 15.87 5.74 -0.57
CA LEU A 87 14.65 5.34 -1.27
C LEU A 87 14.94 5.33 -2.78
N THR A 88 15.05 4.15 -3.37
CA THR A 88 15.41 3.98 -4.80
C THR A 88 14.22 3.69 -5.69
N GLY A 89 13.05 3.49 -5.12
CA GLY A 89 11.83 3.29 -5.89
C GLY A 89 10.57 3.29 -5.05
N VAL A 90 9.50 3.72 -5.66
CA VAL A 90 8.13 3.66 -5.13
C VAL A 90 7.24 3.10 -6.23
N ARG A 91 6.52 2.02 -5.95
CA ARG A 91 5.59 1.41 -6.90
C ARG A 91 4.31 0.94 -6.24
N GLN A 92 3.23 0.94 -7.01
CA GLN A 92 2.03 0.18 -6.71
C GLN A 92 2.22 -1.26 -7.20
N GLN A 93 1.72 -2.23 -6.48
CA GLN A 93 1.73 -3.63 -6.93
C GLN A 93 0.49 -3.91 -7.78
N GLY A 94 0.67 -3.99 -9.11
CA GLY A 94 -0.46 -4.08 -10.03
C GLY A 94 -1.47 -2.95 -9.79
N PHE A 95 -2.76 -3.24 -9.90
CA PHE A 95 -3.84 -2.32 -9.52
C PHE A 95 -4.35 -2.60 -8.08
N GLU A 96 -3.43 -2.99 -7.19
CA GLU A 96 -3.77 -3.34 -5.81
C GLU A 96 -3.59 -2.13 -4.87
N ARG A 97 -4.21 -2.21 -3.70
CA ARG A 97 -3.99 -1.26 -2.62
C ARG A 97 -2.74 -1.62 -1.82
N ILE A 98 -1.63 -1.78 -2.54
CA ILE A 98 -0.31 -2.13 -2.01
C ILE A 98 0.72 -1.17 -2.58
N ILE A 99 1.49 -0.54 -1.70
CA ILE A 99 2.63 0.30 -2.06
C ILE A 99 3.92 -0.40 -1.63
N VAL A 100 4.89 -0.44 -2.51
CA VAL A 100 6.22 -0.98 -2.22
C VAL A 100 7.25 0.13 -2.31
N LEU A 101 7.95 0.37 -1.21
CA LEU A 101 9.07 1.27 -1.12
C LEU A 101 10.35 0.44 -1.19
N THR A 102 11.19 0.70 -2.20
CA THR A 102 12.50 0.07 -2.34
C THR A 102 13.54 0.92 -1.64
N LEU A 103 14.27 0.33 -0.71
CA LEU A 103 15.23 0.99 0.16
C LEU A 103 16.61 0.31 0.00
N GLU A 104 17.64 1.07 -0.29
CA GLU A 104 19.02 0.59 -0.41
C GLU A 104 19.93 1.13 0.70
N LYS A 105 20.69 0.24 1.32
CA LYS A 105 21.72 0.57 2.33
C LYS A 105 22.89 -0.41 2.24
N ASP A 106 22.80 -1.54 2.89
CA ASP A 106 23.72 -2.69 2.88
C ASP A 106 23.13 -3.87 2.10
N GLY A 107 22.30 -3.56 1.12
CA GLY A 107 21.51 -4.43 0.29
C GLY A 107 20.15 -3.80 0.00
N LYS A 108 19.35 -4.51 -0.78
CA LYS A 108 18.02 -4.04 -1.22
C LYS A 108 16.96 -4.58 -0.26
N TYR A 109 16.17 -3.67 0.29
CA TYR A 109 15.00 -3.97 1.10
C TYR A 109 13.74 -3.49 0.39
N GLU A 110 12.64 -4.18 0.59
CA GLU A 110 11.31 -3.72 0.20
C GLU A 110 10.46 -3.53 1.46
N LEU A 111 9.95 -2.33 1.67
CA LEU A 111 8.95 -2.04 2.68
C LEU A 111 7.59 -2.06 2.01
N VAL A 112 6.83 -3.13 2.23
CA VAL A 112 5.52 -3.36 1.64
C VAL A 112 4.45 -2.82 2.58
N LEU A 113 3.63 -1.88 2.06
CA LEU A 113 2.54 -1.22 2.78
C LEU A 113 1.21 -1.71 2.22
N GLU A 114 0.46 -2.48 2.99
CA GLU A 114 -0.84 -3.03 2.59
C GLU A 114 -1.98 -2.16 3.13
N LEU A 115 -2.79 -1.62 2.20
CA LEU A 115 -3.90 -0.70 2.44
C LEU A 115 -5.28 -1.38 2.27
N PHE A 116 -5.34 -2.68 2.34
CA PHE A 116 -6.57 -3.47 2.21
C PHE A 116 -6.83 -4.28 3.48
N ALA A 117 -8.11 -4.63 3.70
CA ALA A 117 -8.55 -5.32 4.92
C ALA A 117 -8.04 -4.58 6.19
N GLU A 118 -7.45 -5.32 7.12
CA GLU A 118 -6.87 -4.71 8.32
C GLU A 118 -5.46 -4.11 8.08
N GLY A 119 -4.94 -4.25 6.85
CA GLY A 119 -3.63 -3.77 6.46
C GLY A 119 -2.45 -4.49 7.09
N ASN A 120 -1.26 -4.16 6.61
CA ASN A 120 0.00 -4.63 7.19
C ASN A 120 1.17 -3.74 6.74
N VAL A 121 2.30 -3.89 7.42
CA VAL A 121 3.61 -3.40 6.98
C VAL A 121 4.57 -4.56 7.04
N VAL A 122 5.23 -4.87 5.93
CA VAL A 122 6.15 -6.01 5.86
C VAL A 122 7.50 -5.54 5.35
N LEU A 123 8.56 -5.76 6.14
CA LEU A 123 9.93 -5.57 5.66
C LEU A 123 10.44 -6.87 5.05
N VAL A 124 10.85 -6.79 3.79
CA VAL A 124 11.35 -7.91 2.98
C VAL A 124 12.79 -7.63 2.56
N LYS A 125 13.63 -8.64 2.54
CA LYS A 125 14.98 -8.60 1.94
C LYS A 125 15.19 -9.88 1.16
N ASP A 126 15.62 -9.77 -0.09
CA ASP A 126 15.92 -10.91 -0.98
C ASP A 126 14.76 -11.95 -1.04
N GLY A 127 13.51 -11.44 -1.10
CA GLY A 127 12.29 -12.27 -1.13
C GLY A 127 11.89 -12.87 0.23
N ILE A 128 12.67 -12.67 1.30
CA ILE A 128 12.40 -13.21 2.63
C ILE A 128 11.87 -12.14 3.56
N ILE A 129 10.80 -12.45 4.29
CA ILE A 129 10.22 -11.58 5.31
C ILE A 129 11.20 -11.44 6.48
N ILE A 130 11.71 -10.23 6.69
CA ILE A 130 12.48 -9.90 7.88
C ILE A 130 11.54 -9.79 9.08
N GLN A 131 10.51 -8.97 8.96
CA GLN A 131 9.50 -8.77 10.00
C GLN A 131 8.23 -8.17 9.41
N PRO A 132 7.05 -8.75 9.66
CA PRO A 132 5.77 -8.09 9.45
C PRO A 132 5.38 -7.31 10.71
N LEU A 133 4.56 -6.27 10.56
CA LEU A 133 3.90 -5.60 11.67
C LEU A 133 2.92 -6.56 12.37
N ILE A 134 2.18 -7.32 11.56
CA ILE A 134 1.22 -8.32 12.04
C ILE A 134 1.51 -9.66 11.35
N SER A 135 1.81 -10.69 12.14
CA SER A 135 1.95 -12.05 11.61
C SER A 135 0.58 -12.65 11.33
N ARG A 136 0.40 -13.19 10.12
CA ARG A 136 -0.87 -13.80 9.68
C ARG A 136 -0.65 -15.03 8.81
N THR A 137 -1.65 -15.89 8.81
CA THR A 137 -1.71 -17.06 7.94
C THR A 137 -3.10 -17.13 7.31
N TRP A 138 -3.12 -17.16 5.99
CA TRP A 138 -4.33 -17.43 5.18
C TRP A 138 -4.15 -18.75 4.43
N LYS A 139 -5.20 -19.22 3.80
CA LYS A 139 -5.18 -20.46 3.01
C LYS A 139 -4.07 -20.47 1.94
N HIS A 140 -3.81 -19.31 1.32
CA HIS A 140 -2.89 -19.18 0.18
C HIS A 140 -1.67 -18.30 0.46
N ARG A 141 -1.51 -17.79 1.70
CA ARG A 141 -0.44 -16.86 2.02
C ARG A 141 -0.06 -16.91 3.50
N VAL A 142 1.25 -16.98 3.77
CA VAL A 142 1.79 -16.90 5.13
C VAL A 142 2.68 -15.67 5.25
N VAL A 143 2.32 -14.74 6.15
CA VAL A 143 3.11 -13.53 6.45
C VAL A 143 3.69 -13.67 7.85
N ARG A 144 4.88 -14.24 7.94
CA ARG A 144 5.65 -14.43 9.18
C ARG A 144 7.14 -14.23 8.92
N ALA A 145 7.87 -13.77 9.93
CA ALA A 145 9.32 -13.63 9.84
C ALA A 145 10.01 -14.92 9.39
N ARG A 146 11.06 -14.78 8.57
CA ARG A 146 11.87 -15.86 7.99
C ARG A 146 11.13 -16.76 6.99
N ARG A 147 9.95 -16.34 6.50
CA ARG A 147 9.24 -17.02 5.41
C ARG A 147 9.44 -16.25 4.13
N GLU A 148 9.32 -16.93 3.01
CA GLU A 148 9.26 -16.34 1.69
C GLU A 148 8.05 -15.40 1.61
N PHE A 149 8.25 -14.23 1.01
CA PHE A 149 7.20 -13.25 0.82
C PHE A 149 6.47 -13.50 -0.49
N ALA A 150 5.16 -13.58 -0.42
CA ALA A 150 4.29 -13.61 -1.59
C ALA A 150 3.27 -12.48 -1.50
N PHE A 151 2.97 -11.84 -2.62
CA PHE A 151 1.82 -10.93 -2.73
C PHE A 151 0.51 -11.74 -2.68
N PRO A 152 -0.63 -11.10 -2.37
CA PRO A 152 -1.93 -11.71 -2.61
C PRO A 152 -2.08 -12.12 -4.08
N PRO A 153 -3.00 -13.06 -4.40
CA PRO A 153 -3.34 -13.36 -5.77
C PRO A 153 -3.70 -12.07 -6.52
N PRO A 154 -3.14 -11.82 -7.73
CA PRO A 154 -3.35 -10.57 -8.45
C PRO A 154 -4.80 -10.44 -8.90
N ILE A 155 -5.32 -9.21 -8.83
CA ILE A 155 -6.59 -8.83 -9.47
C ILE A 155 -6.23 -8.13 -10.78
N PRO A 156 -6.97 -8.38 -11.88
CA PRO A 156 -6.74 -7.73 -13.16
C PRO A 156 -6.71 -6.20 -13.04
N ASP A 157 -5.79 -5.56 -13.75
CA ASP A 157 -5.78 -4.09 -13.87
C ASP A 157 -6.85 -3.67 -14.88
N PRO A 158 -7.89 -2.92 -14.46
CA PRO A 158 -8.95 -2.52 -15.37
C PRO A 158 -8.47 -1.60 -16.51
N SER A 159 -7.34 -0.92 -16.35
CA SER A 159 -6.74 -0.07 -17.39
C SER A 159 -6.09 -0.88 -18.54
N GLU A 160 -5.76 -2.15 -18.28
CA GLU A 160 -5.17 -3.07 -19.24
C GLU A 160 -6.19 -4.06 -19.85
N MET A 161 -7.44 -4.03 -19.36
CA MET A 161 -8.51 -4.91 -19.84
C MET A 161 -9.15 -4.34 -21.10
N ASP A 162 -9.31 -5.17 -22.13
CA ASP A 162 -10.15 -4.84 -23.28
C ASP A 162 -11.64 -5.07 -22.98
N GLN A 163 -12.49 -4.61 -23.90
CA GLN A 163 -13.96 -4.74 -23.78
C GLN A 163 -14.39 -6.21 -23.67
N GLY A 164 -13.72 -7.13 -24.39
CA GLY A 164 -14.03 -8.55 -24.37
C GLY A 164 -13.77 -9.16 -22.99
N ALA A 165 -12.62 -8.89 -22.41
CA ALA A 165 -12.25 -9.36 -21.06
C ALA A 165 -13.22 -8.84 -20.00
N ILE A 166 -13.63 -7.57 -20.09
CA ILE A 166 -14.63 -6.98 -19.18
C ILE A 166 -15.97 -7.71 -19.34
N MET A 167 -16.43 -7.92 -20.57
CA MET A 167 -17.71 -8.61 -20.83
C MET A 167 -17.71 -10.04 -20.31
N GLU A 168 -16.64 -10.79 -20.52
CA GLU A 168 -16.50 -12.18 -20.03
C GLU A 168 -16.50 -12.22 -18.49
N MET A 169 -15.79 -11.30 -17.86
CA MET A 169 -15.77 -11.20 -16.40
C MET A 169 -17.17 -10.86 -15.84
N MET A 170 -17.90 -9.95 -16.49
CA MET A 170 -19.26 -9.59 -16.10
C MET A 170 -20.20 -10.78 -16.23
N LYS A 171 -20.16 -11.52 -17.36
CA LYS A 171 -20.96 -12.73 -17.58
C LYS A 171 -20.67 -13.86 -16.60
N ALA A 172 -19.40 -13.97 -16.15
CA ALA A 172 -18.97 -14.98 -15.19
C ALA A 172 -19.29 -14.64 -13.73
N SER A 173 -19.99 -13.54 -13.48
CA SER A 173 -20.34 -13.09 -12.13
C SER A 173 -21.84 -13.28 -11.86
N ASP A 174 -22.15 -13.92 -10.73
CA ASP A 174 -23.53 -14.03 -10.20
C ASP A 174 -23.91 -12.81 -9.33
N ALA A 175 -22.99 -11.87 -9.11
CA ALA A 175 -23.23 -10.65 -8.35
C ALA A 175 -23.77 -9.54 -9.24
N ASP A 176 -24.41 -8.53 -8.63
CA ASP A 176 -24.78 -7.31 -9.33
C ASP A 176 -23.57 -6.59 -9.96
N ILE A 177 -23.85 -5.66 -10.88
CA ILE A 177 -22.83 -4.94 -11.64
C ILE A 177 -21.88 -4.18 -10.70
N VAL A 178 -22.41 -3.46 -9.72
CA VAL A 178 -21.58 -2.68 -8.78
C VAL A 178 -20.64 -3.58 -8.00
N ARG A 179 -21.15 -4.67 -7.46
CA ARG A 179 -20.36 -5.64 -6.69
C ARG A 179 -19.29 -6.31 -7.56
N THR A 180 -19.64 -6.66 -8.80
CA THR A 180 -18.72 -7.26 -9.76
C THR A 180 -17.56 -6.31 -10.07
N LEU A 181 -17.85 -5.07 -10.46
CA LEU A 181 -16.85 -4.04 -10.72
C LEU A 181 -16.00 -3.73 -9.48
N ALA A 182 -16.65 -3.64 -8.32
CA ALA A 182 -15.96 -3.29 -7.07
C ALA A 182 -14.97 -4.36 -6.63
N THR A 183 -15.29 -5.65 -6.79
CA THR A 183 -14.50 -6.76 -6.25
C THR A 183 -13.59 -7.41 -7.28
N ARG A 184 -14.08 -7.64 -8.50
CA ARG A 184 -13.31 -8.33 -9.56
C ARG A 184 -12.38 -7.39 -10.34
N MET A 185 -12.72 -6.09 -10.41
CA MET A 185 -11.85 -5.06 -11.01
C MET A 185 -11.16 -4.17 -9.96
N ASN A 186 -11.35 -4.45 -8.69
CA ASN A 186 -10.76 -3.68 -7.58
C ASN A 186 -11.06 -2.16 -7.61
N LEU A 187 -12.16 -1.77 -8.27
CA LEU A 187 -12.57 -0.36 -8.36
C LEU A 187 -13.07 0.18 -7.02
N GLY A 188 -13.63 -0.72 -6.18
CA GLY A 188 -14.35 -0.34 -4.96
C GLY A 188 -15.76 0.20 -5.27
N GLY A 189 -16.67 0.07 -4.30
CA GLY A 189 -18.10 0.37 -4.51
C GLY A 189 -18.36 1.76 -5.07
N ARG A 190 -17.71 2.78 -4.52
CA ARG A 190 -17.92 4.18 -4.89
C ARG A 190 -17.65 4.48 -6.36
N TYR A 191 -16.55 3.94 -6.91
CA TYR A 191 -16.24 4.14 -8.34
C TYR A 191 -17.14 3.28 -9.23
N SER A 192 -17.54 2.13 -8.75
CA SER A 192 -18.49 1.25 -9.45
C SER A 192 -19.88 1.88 -9.55
N GLU A 193 -20.37 2.46 -8.46
CA GLU A 193 -21.64 3.23 -8.43
C GLU A 193 -21.59 4.44 -9.37
N GLU A 194 -20.49 5.22 -9.33
CA GLU A 194 -20.29 6.36 -10.22
C GLU A 194 -20.24 5.95 -11.69
N ALA A 195 -19.58 4.85 -12.02
CA ALA A 195 -19.54 4.32 -13.39
C ALA A 195 -20.94 3.95 -13.88
N CYS A 196 -21.72 3.26 -13.06
CA CYS A 196 -23.14 2.91 -13.38
C CYS A 196 -23.99 4.17 -13.56
N ALA A 197 -23.85 5.16 -12.66
CA ALA A 197 -24.62 6.41 -12.72
C ALA A 197 -24.33 7.20 -14.01
N ARG A 198 -23.06 7.31 -14.41
CA ARG A 198 -22.66 7.98 -15.67
C ARG A 198 -23.20 7.30 -16.91
N LEU A 199 -23.35 6.00 -16.89
CA LEU A 199 -23.86 5.21 -18.01
C LEU A 199 -25.39 5.00 -17.97
N GLY A 200 -26.09 5.51 -16.94
CA GLY A 200 -27.52 5.28 -16.75
C GLY A 200 -27.89 3.83 -16.52
N ILE A 201 -26.97 3.03 -15.97
CA ILE A 201 -27.17 1.60 -15.69
C ILE A 201 -27.66 1.44 -14.25
N ASP A 202 -28.69 0.58 -14.06
CA ASP A 202 -29.12 0.19 -12.72
C ASP A 202 -27.98 -0.56 -11.99
N PRO A 203 -27.48 -0.04 -10.85
CA PRO A 203 -26.36 -0.62 -10.13
C PRO A 203 -26.63 -2.01 -9.58
N HIS A 204 -27.91 -2.36 -9.36
CA HIS A 204 -28.34 -3.62 -8.75
C HIS A 204 -28.92 -4.64 -9.75
N ARG A 205 -28.67 -4.42 -11.03
CA ARG A 205 -29.09 -5.34 -12.10
C ARG A 205 -28.11 -6.49 -12.29
#